data_49588b1dcbe108a488fdc2e1a4047159
#
_entry.id   49588b1dcbe108a488fdc2e1a4047159
#
_cell.length_a   1.000
_cell.length_b   1.000
_cell.length_c   1.000
_cell.angle_alpha   90.00
_cell.angle_beta   90.00
_cell.angle_gamma   90.00
#
_symmetry.space_group_name_H-M   'P 1'
#
loop_
_entity.id
_entity.type
_entity.pdbx_description
1 polymer ?
#
loop_
_entity_poly.entity_id
_entity_poly.type
_entity_poly.pdbx_seq_one_letter_code
_entity_poly.pdbx_strand_id
1 'polypeptide(L)'
;MANNIFTLYGAFPKQWIDDGSGNAIYGSVQPEMKGALEQLSKMYNEGLIDKQFVTRTGDDRKGLLNSGKSGAFFGNWWGAWEVADSMTLNKEARWEPYICPVGADGKVTMFTGNPNSGYVVVRKGFEHPELIVKLANMQFDYSRYE
;
A
#
# COMPACT_ATOMS: atom_id res chain seq x y z
N MET A 1 2.18 -4.55 -2.33
CA MET A 1 2.76 -5.15 -3.55
C MET A 1 1.68 -5.66 -4.50
N ALA A 2 0.90 -6.66 -4.14
CA ALA A 2 -0.05 -7.29 -5.07
C ALA A 2 -1.01 -6.30 -5.75
N ASN A 3 -1.51 -5.29 -5.05
CA ASN A 3 -2.42 -4.29 -5.62
C ASN A 3 -1.86 -3.60 -6.87
N ASN A 4 -0.57 -3.26 -6.89
CA ASN A 4 0.04 -2.60 -8.04
C ASN A 4 0.14 -3.53 -9.26
N ILE A 5 0.29 -4.83 -9.03
CA ILE A 5 0.23 -5.82 -10.11
C ILE A 5 -1.21 -6.00 -10.58
N PHE A 6 -2.18 -6.08 -9.68
CA PHE A 6 -3.59 -6.17 -10.07
C PHE A 6 -4.03 -4.98 -10.93
N THR A 7 -3.69 -3.76 -10.54
CA THR A 7 -4.09 -2.56 -11.30
C THR A 7 -3.48 -2.49 -12.70
N LEU A 8 -2.28 -3.08 -12.92
CA LEU A 8 -1.69 -3.19 -14.26
C LEU A 8 -2.54 -4.00 -15.24
N TYR A 9 -3.32 -4.93 -14.71
CA TYR A 9 -4.22 -5.78 -15.50
C TYR A 9 -5.68 -5.27 -15.46
N GLY A 10 -5.92 -4.08 -14.89
CA GLY A 10 -7.28 -3.57 -14.71
C GLY A 10 -8.10 -4.35 -13.69
N ALA A 11 -7.44 -5.13 -12.83
CA ALA A 11 -8.07 -5.94 -11.80
C ALA A 11 -8.17 -5.19 -10.46
N PHE A 12 -9.32 -5.25 -9.81
CA PHE A 12 -9.60 -4.53 -8.56
C PHE A 12 -10.17 -5.47 -7.49
N PRO A 13 -9.34 -6.37 -6.93
CA PRO A 13 -9.81 -7.29 -5.91
C PRO A 13 -10.37 -6.55 -4.69
N LYS A 14 -11.50 -7.06 -4.16
CA LYS A 14 -12.22 -6.51 -2.99
C LYS A 14 -12.81 -5.11 -3.20
N GLN A 15 -12.88 -4.63 -4.43
CA GLN A 15 -13.52 -3.36 -4.78
C GLN A 15 -14.85 -3.62 -5.49
N TRP A 16 -15.81 -2.73 -5.30
CA TRP A 16 -16.96 -2.59 -6.17
C TRP A 16 -16.60 -1.56 -7.24
N ILE A 17 -16.75 -1.92 -8.49
CA ILE A 17 -16.40 -1.10 -9.64
C ILE A 17 -17.63 -0.87 -10.51
N ASP A 18 -17.67 0.28 -11.19
CA ASP A 18 -18.69 0.59 -12.18
C ASP A 18 -18.40 -0.23 -13.45
N ASP A 19 -19.42 -0.93 -13.97
CA ASP A 19 -19.35 -1.67 -15.24
C ASP A 19 -19.44 -0.76 -16.49
N GLY A 20 -19.52 0.54 -16.30
CA GLY A 20 -19.72 1.53 -17.34
C GLY A 20 -21.19 1.72 -17.76
N SER A 21 -22.12 0.97 -17.17
CA SER A 21 -23.57 1.07 -17.39
C SER A 21 -24.30 1.57 -16.14
N GLY A 22 -23.55 1.94 -15.11
CA GLY A 22 -24.07 2.41 -13.83
C GLY A 22 -24.41 1.29 -12.84
N ASN A 23 -23.96 0.05 -13.09
CA ASN A 23 -24.12 -1.05 -12.14
C ASN A 23 -22.81 -1.28 -11.38
N ALA A 24 -22.92 -1.61 -10.10
CA ALA A 24 -21.78 -2.02 -9.30
C ALA A 24 -21.51 -3.52 -9.47
N ILE A 25 -20.31 -3.88 -9.92
CA ILE A 25 -19.84 -5.26 -10.05
C ILE A 25 -18.68 -5.52 -9.09
N TYR A 26 -18.56 -6.75 -8.60
CA TYR A 26 -17.48 -7.09 -7.66
C TYR A 26 -16.20 -7.45 -8.40
N GLY A 27 -15.16 -6.64 -8.19
CA GLY A 27 -13.90 -6.72 -8.95
C GLY A 27 -13.12 -8.02 -8.75
N SER A 28 -13.30 -8.72 -7.61
CA SER A 28 -12.56 -9.98 -7.35
C SER A 28 -12.94 -11.14 -8.28
N VAL A 29 -14.09 -11.07 -8.96
CA VAL A 29 -14.58 -12.16 -9.84
C VAL A 29 -14.55 -11.77 -11.31
N GLN A 30 -13.96 -10.63 -11.65
CA GLN A 30 -13.88 -10.17 -13.02
C GLN A 30 -12.77 -10.90 -13.80
N PRO A 31 -12.89 -11.01 -15.13
CA PRO A 31 -11.94 -11.73 -15.98
C PRO A 31 -10.49 -11.22 -15.86
N GLU A 32 -10.29 -9.93 -15.61
CA GLU A 32 -9.00 -9.27 -15.49
C GLU A 32 -8.17 -9.83 -14.33
N MET A 33 -8.83 -10.42 -13.33
CA MET A 33 -8.17 -11.09 -12.20
C MET A 33 -7.28 -12.26 -12.65
N LYS A 34 -7.67 -12.96 -13.72
CA LYS A 34 -6.93 -14.12 -14.21
C LYS A 34 -5.52 -13.74 -14.64
N GLY A 35 -5.38 -12.73 -15.51
CA GLY A 35 -4.07 -12.28 -16.00
C GLY A 35 -3.16 -11.78 -14.88
N ALA A 36 -3.71 -11.04 -13.92
CA ALA A 36 -2.96 -10.56 -12.77
C ALA A 36 -2.46 -11.71 -11.88
N LEU A 37 -3.29 -12.73 -11.65
CA LEU A 37 -2.93 -13.90 -10.86
C LEU A 37 -1.89 -14.77 -11.59
N GLU A 38 -2.01 -14.94 -12.90
CA GLU A 38 -1.01 -15.63 -13.73
C GLU A 38 0.37 -14.95 -13.63
N GLN A 39 0.41 -13.62 -13.72
CA GLN A 39 1.64 -12.86 -13.56
C GLN A 39 2.24 -13.01 -12.16
N LEU A 40 1.44 -12.90 -11.11
CA LEU A 40 1.91 -13.12 -9.73
C LEU A 40 2.43 -14.55 -9.53
N SER A 41 1.76 -15.55 -10.09
CA SER A 41 2.21 -16.94 -10.06
C SER A 41 3.54 -17.12 -10.76
N LYS A 42 3.72 -16.50 -11.93
CA LYS A 42 4.98 -16.51 -12.67
C LYS A 42 6.09 -15.89 -11.83
N MET A 43 5.90 -14.68 -11.30
CA MET A 43 6.90 -14.00 -10.46
C MET A 43 7.26 -14.83 -9.21
N TYR A 44 6.29 -15.52 -8.62
CA TYR A 44 6.53 -16.41 -7.49
C TYR A 44 7.40 -17.63 -7.90
N ASN A 45 7.10 -18.26 -9.02
CA ASN A 45 7.83 -19.41 -9.51
C ASN A 45 9.27 -19.05 -9.92
N GLU A 46 9.47 -17.88 -10.50
CA GLU A 46 10.78 -17.32 -10.86
C GLU A 46 11.59 -16.82 -9.64
N GLY A 47 11.02 -16.86 -8.43
CA GLY A 47 11.71 -16.43 -7.20
C GLY A 47 11.78 -14.92 -7.02
N LEU A 48 11.04 -14.14 -7.81
CA LEU A 48 10.96 -12.68 -7.68
C LEU A 48 10.10 -12.23 -6.48
N ILE A 49 9.24 -13.13 -6.00
CA ILE A 49 8.44 -12.92 -4.78
C ILE A 49 9.00 -13.84 -3.69
N ASP A 50 9.20 -13.30 -2.49
CA ASP A 50 9.61 -14.07 -1.33
C ASP A 50 8.66 -15.27 -1.12
N LYS A 51 9.23 -16.47 -1.05
CA LYS A 51 8.46 -17.72 -0.89
C LYS A 51 7.63 -17.74 0.41
N GLN A 52 8.03 -16.96 1.40
CA GLN A 52 7.34 -16.84 2.69
C GLN A 52 6.48 -15.57 2.78
N PHE A 53 6.13 -14.94 1.67
CA PHE A 53 5.42 -13.66 1.65
C PHE A 53 4.12 -13.64 2.48
N VAL A 54 3.46 -14.78 2.64
CA VAL A 54 2.20 -14.92 3.39
C VAL A 54 2.43 -14.79 4.90
N THR A 55 3.59 -15.23 5.39
CA THR A 55 3.92 -15.30 6.81
C THR A 55 4.81 -14.16 7.28
N ARG A 56 5.37 -13.37 6.36
CA ARG A 56 6.24 -12.25 6.69
C ARG A 56 5.50 -11.13 7.40
N THR A 57 6.06 -10.70 8.50
CA THR A 57 5.67 -9.48 9.19
C THR A 57 6.31 -8.24 8.54
N GLY A 58 5.93 -7.04 9.00
CA GLY A 58 6.59 -5.80 8.59
C GLY A 58 8.08 -5.77 8.95
N ASP A 59 8.43 -6.28 10.13
CA ASP A 59 9.81 -6.34 10.60
C ASP A 59 10.66 -7.33 9.80
N ASP A 60 10.10 -8.49 9.44
CA ASP A 60 10.76 -9.46 8.56
C ASP A 60 11.07 -8.83 7.19
N ARG A 61 10.11 -8.09 6.62
CA ARG A 61 10.31 -7.36 5.37
C ARG A 61 11.43 -6.32 5.49
N LYS A 62 11.44 -5.54 6.57
CA LYS A 62 12.49 -4.57 6.85
C LYS A 62 13.86 -5.25 6.99
N GLY A 63 13.90 -6.41 7.64
CA GLY A 63 15.11 -7.24 7.73
C GLY A 63 15.64 -7.69 6.38
N LEU A 64 14.76 -8.05 5.42
CA LEU A 64 15.17 -8.40 4.06
C LEU A 64 15.75 -7.21 3.28
N LEU A 65 15.17 -6.02 3.43
CA LEU A 65 15.69 -4.78 2.84
C LEU A 65 17.07 -4.44 3.41
N ASN A 66 17.20 -4.45 4.73
CA ASN A 66 18.44 -4.09 5.44
C ASN A 66 19.59 -5.07 5.15
N SER A 67 19.28 -6.35 4.94
CA SER A 67 20.29 -7.37 4.60
C SER A 67 20.62 -7.45 3.11
N GLY A 68 20.03 -6.61 2.27
CA GLY A 68 20.23 -6.63 0.81
C GLY A 68 19.63 -7.85 0.10
N LYS A 69 18.78 -8.63 0.77
CA LYS A 69 18.09 -9.80 0.19
C LYS A 69 16.88 -9.42 -0.66
N SER A 70 16.40 -8.19 -0.53
CA SER A 70 15.33 -7.64 -1.36
C SER A 70 15.85 -6.37 -2.03
N GLY A 71 15.86 -6.35 -3.36
CA GLY A 71 16.34 -5.22 -4.16
C GLY A 71 15.22 -4.29 -4.64
N ALA A 72 13.94 -4.64 -4.41
CA ALA A 72 12.81 -3.81 -4.78
C ALA A 72 11.63 -4.05 -3.84
N PHE A 73 10.81 -3.02 -3.64
CA PHE A 73 9.55 -3.15 -2.91
C PHE A 73 8.56 -2.07 -3.38
N PHE A 74 7.29 -2.34 -3.21
CA PHE A 74 6.25 -1.34 -3.38
C PHE A 74 5.97 -0.68 -2.03
N GLY A 75 6.13 0.61 -1.97
CA GLY A 75 5.94 1.42 -0.77
C GLY A 75 5.00 2.59 -1.00
N ASN A 76 4.57 3.21 0.07
CA ASN A 76 3.87 4.49 0.05
C ASN A 76 4.89 5.64 -0.06
N TRP A 77 4.43 6.89 -0.04
CA TRP A 77 5.28 8.08 -0.10
C TRP A 77 6.38 8.12 0.99
N TRP A 78 6.16 7.43 2.12
CA TRP A 78 7.15 7.31 3.21
C TRP A 78 8.13 6.13 3.03
N GLY A 79 8.14 5.46 1.87
CA GLY A 79 9.02 4.32 1.59
C GLY A 79 10.50 4.59 1.80
N ALA A 80 10.94 5.84 1.68
CA ALA A 80 12.31 6.24 1.96
C ALA A 80 12.73 5.92 3.41
N TRP A 81 11.84 6.05 4.38
CA TRP A 81 12.13 5.70 5.78
C TRP A 81 12.30 4.19 6.00
N GLU A 82 11.68 3.37 5.17
CA GLU A 82 11.83 1.91 5.27
C GLU A 82 13.22 1.42 4.85
N VAL A 83 13.92 2.18 4.00
CA VAL A 83 15.26 1.83 3.50
C VAL A 83 16.39 2.66 4.11
N ALA A 84 16.09 3.59 4.98
CA ALA A 84 17.10 4.43 5.64
C ALA A 84 18.17 3.62 6.40
N ASP A 85 17.72 2.59 7.12
CA ASP A 85 18.63 1.71 7.86
C ASP A 85 19.52 0.91 6.90
N SER A 86 18.98 0.45 5.76
CA SER A 86 19.75 -0.26 4.72
C SER A 86 20.93 0.58 4.21
N MET A 87 20.69 1.87 3.94
CA MET A 87 21.76 2.80 3.50
C MET A 87 22.77 3.14 4.62
N THR A 88 22.33 3.05 5.87
CA THR A 88 23.22 3.23 7.01
C THR A 88 24.14 2.02 7.22
N LEU A 89 23.61 0.82 7.07
CA LEU A 89 24.32 -0.45 7.23
C LEU A 89 25.24 -0.75 6.05
N ASN A 90 24.81 -0.40 4.83
CA ASN A 90 25.60 -0.58 3.61
C ASN A 90 25.75 0.76 2.87
N LYS A 91 26.93 1.35 2.93
CA LYS A 91 27.22 2.65 2.31
C LYS A 91 27.18 2.64 0.76
N GLU A 92 27.22 1.48 0.16
CA GLU A 92 27.10 1.32 -1.29
C GLU A 92 25.65 1.13 -1.74
N ALA A 93 24.72 0.88 -0.82
CA ALA A 93 23.28 0.77 -1.15
C ALA A 93 22.78 2.08 -1.74
N ARG A 94 22.10 1.98 -2.86
CA ARG A 94 21.42 3.09 -3.54
C ARG A 94 19.99 2.70 -3.79
N TRP A 95 19.08 3.46 -3.23
CA TRP A 95 17.64 3.27 -3.42
C TRP A 95 17.08 4.43 -4.23
N GLU A 96 16.44 4.10 -5.34
CA GLU A 96 15.82 5.09 -6.22
C GLU A 96 14.31 4.88 -6.26
N PRO A 97 13.52 5.94 -6.08
CA PRO A 97 12.07 5.87 -6.22
C PRO A 97 11.67 5.86 -7.69
N TYR A 98 10.75 4.99 -8.04
CA TYR A 98 10.10 4.97 -9.34
C TYR A 98 8.60 5.14 -9.16
N ILE A 99 7.94 5.75 -10.12
CA ILE A 99 6.47 5.80 -10.15
C ILE A 99 5.91 4.39 -10.31
N CYS A 100 4.66 4.21 -9.89
CA CYS A 100 3.97 2.93 -10.11
C CYS A 100 4.00 2.54 -11.58
N PRO A 101 4.10 1.24 -11.88
CA PRO A 101 4.08 0.76 -13.26
C PRO A 101 2.87 1.27 -14.03
N VAL A 102 3.08 1.60 -15.28
CA VAL A 102 2.06 2.10 -16.19
C VAL A 102 1.38 0.94 -16.88
N GLY A 103 0.06 0.95 -16.95
CA GLY A 103 -0.71 -0.04 -17.69
C GLY A 103 -0.46 0.01 -19.20
N ALA A 104 -0.91 -1.00 -19.92
CA ALA A 104 -0.78 -1.06 -21.39
C ALA A 104 -1.50 0.12 -22.12
N ASP A 105 -2.45 0.75 -21.44
CA ASP A 105 -3.18 1.94 -21.90
C ASP A 105 -2.44 3.26 -21.62
N GLY A 106 -1.23 3.21 -21.10
CA GLY A 106 -0.43 4.37 -20.74
C GLY A 106 -0.86 5.09 -19.46
N LYS A 107 -1.77 4.49 -18.68
CA LYS A 107 -2.29 5.10 -17.45
C LYS A 107 -1.73 4.43 -16.20
N VAL A 108 -1.56 5.23 -15.16
CA VAL A 108 -1.30 4.75 -13.80
C VAL A 108 -2.64 4.63 -13.09
N THR A 109 -3.02 3.42 -12.75
CA THR A 109 -4.24 3.14 -12.00
C THR A 109 -3.88 2.73 -10.58
N MET A 110 -4.53 3.33 -9.60
CA MET A 110 -4.29 3.06 -8.19
C MET A 110 -5.58 2.68 -7.47
N PHE A 111 -5.42 1.86 -6.43
CA PHE A 111 -6.51 1.60 -5.51
C PHE A 111 -6.85 2.86 -4.72
N THR A 112 -8.12 3.22 -4.73
CA THR A 112 -8.64 4.27 -3.84
C THR A 112 -9.23 3.61 -2.60
N GLY A 113 -8.70 3.97 -1.44
CA GLY A 113 -9.26 3.53 -0.16
C GLY A 113 -10.53 4.30 0.20
N ASN A 114 -11.25 3.79 1.21
CA ASN A 114 -12.34 4.56 1.80
C ASN A 114 -11.76 5.86 2.39
N PRO A 115 -12.30 7.05 2.02
CA PRO A 115 -11.84 8.31 2.57
C PRO A 115 -12.05 8.42 4.09
N ASN A 116 -13.02 7.68 4.63
CA ASN A 116 -13.23 7.56 6.06
C ASN A 116 -12.48 6.36 6.63
N SER A 117 -11.24 6.57 7.07
CA SER A 117 -10.40 5.52 7.64
C SER A 117 -10.68 5.22 9.11
N GLY A 118 -11.42 6.08 9.80
CA GLY A 118 -11.75 5.89 11.22
C GLY A 118 -12.69 6.94 11.78
N TYR A 119 -13.22 6.62 12.94
CA TYR A 119 -14.08 7.52 13.71
C TYR A 119 -13.51 7.66 15.11
N VAL A 120 -13.55 8.87 15.64
CA VAL A 120 -13.27 9.12 17.05
C VAL A 120 -14.59 9.17 17.79
N VAL A 121 -14.73 8.33 18.80
CA VAL A 121 -15.96 8.24 19.60
C VAL A 121 -15.68 8.51 21.06
N VAL A 122 -16.62 9.15 21.71
CA VAL A 122 -16.58 9.42 23.15
C VAL A 122 -17.67 8.59 23.82
N ARG A 123 -17.32 7.93 24.92
CA ARG A 123 -18.30 7.17 25.72
C ARG A 123 -19.43 8.07 26.21
N LYS A 124 -20.67 7.60 26.08
CA LYS A 124 -21.82 8.28 26.63
C LYS A 124 -21.63 8.53 28.16
N GLY A 125 -21.87 9.78 28.60
CA GLY A 125 -21.69 10.18 29.98
C GLY A 125 -20.24 10.53 30.37
N PHE A 126 -19.34 10.67 29.44
CA PHE A 126 -18.02 11.25 29.70
C PHE A 126 -18.18 12.78 29.94
N GLU A 127 -17.57 13.30 31.00
CA GLU A 127 -17.79 14.67 31.47
C GLU A 127 -17.25 15.75 30.53
N HIS A 128 -16.19 15.42 29.75
CA HIS A 128 -15.47 16.38 28.92
C HIS A 128 -15.36 15.92 27.44
N PRO A 129 -16.48 15.75 26.72
CA PRO A 129 -16.48 15.29 25.35
C PRO A 129 -15.74 16.25 24.39
N GLU A 130 -15.64 17.52 24.73
CA GLU A 130 -14.93 18.55 23.98
C GLU A 130 -13.40 18.32 23.91
N LEU A 131 -12.84 17.47 24.77
CA LEU A 131 -11.42 17.14 24.76
C LEU A 131 -10.96 16.55 23.43
N ILE A 132 -11.82 15.81 22.73
CA ILE A 132 -11.50 15.25 21.42
C ILE A 132 -11.20 16.35 20.40
N VAL A 133 -12.03 17.40 20.39
CA VAL A 133 -11.83 18.54 19.47
C VAL A 133 -10.59 19.33 19.87
N LYS A 134 -10.37 19.54 21.18
CA LYS A 134 -9.16 20.22 21.68
C LYS A 134 -7.90 19.46 21.31
N LEU A 135 -7.87 18.13 21.46
CA LEU A 135 -6.73 17.30 21.05
C LEU A 135 -6.48 17.36 19.54
N ALA A 136 -7.54 17.32 18.72
CA ALA A 136 -7.42 17.47 17.28
C ALA A 136 -6.81 18.85 16.91
N ASN A 137 -7.29 19.92 17.52
CA ASN A 137 -6.76 21.26 17.29
C ASN A 137 -5.29 21.37 17.70
N MET A 138 -4.93 20.85 18.87
CA MET A 138 -3.52 20.81 19.32
C MET A 138 -2.63 20.04 18.33
N GLN A 139 -3.09 18.91 17.79
CA GLN A 139 -2.37 18.14 16.80
C GLN A 139 -2.11 18.95 15.52
N PHE A 140 -3.12 19.70 15.04
CA PHE A 140 -2.98 20.56 13.88
C PHE A 140 -2.06 21.75 14.14
N ASP A 141 -2.17 22.38 15.32
CA ASP A 141 -1.31 23.50 15.69
C ASP A 141 0.15 23.06 15.80
N TYR A 142 0.40 21.92 16.45
CA TYR A 142 1.74 21.34 16.56
C TYR A 142 2.36 21.06 15.17
N SER A 143 1.60 20.42 14.27
CA SER A 143 2.07 20.10 12.92
C SER A 143 2.28 21.33 12.01
N ARG A 144 1.73 22.49 12.39
CA ARG A 144 1.82 23.74 11.63
C ARG A 144 3.05 24.57 11.99
N TYR A 145 3.58 24.42 13.21
CA TYR A 145 4.62 25.31 13.77
C TYR A 145 5.96 24.59 13.98
N GLU A 146 6.08 23.33 13.60
CA GLU A 146 7.35 22.60 13.45
C GLU A 146 7.78 22.52 11.98
#